data_3a90c7b0e22d0e0694827a1992842153
#
_entry.id   3a90c7b0e22d0e0694827a1992842153
#
_cell.length_a   1.000
_cell.length_b   1.000
_cell.length_c   1.000
_cell.angle_alpha   90.00
_cell.angle_beta   90.00
_cell.angle_gamma   90.00
#
_symmetry.space_group_name_H-M   'P 1'
#
loop_
_entity.id
_entity.type
_entity.pdbx_description
1 polymer ?
#
loop_
_entity_poly.entity_id
_entity_poly.type
_entity_poly.pdbx_seq_one_letter_code
_entity_poly.pdbx_strand_id
1 'polypeptide(L)'
;MMAAESLLEVRDLRKSFPVSTGAFTNSSRHATAVDGVSFSLVRGETLGIVGESGCGKTTLARMLLRLIEPDSGEIRFQGEDWLHARGEALRHLRRRMQMVFQDPVASLNPRMHVGTIVAEPLAIHEPKLSRANRRERAAGMLEAVGLGPETLSRYPHEFSGGQRQRIGIARALILRPELVIADEPVSALDVSVGAQILELLARLQSELRLTLILISHSLPVVAQLAARIAVMQTGKFVEEGSAAQVLNAPQHPYTQALVAAVPQIPA
;
A
#
# COMPACT_ATOMS: atom_id res chain seq x y z
N MET A 1 4.81 -9.30 -29.99
CA MET A 1 4.68 -9.18 -28.52
C MET A 1 3.56 -8.18 -28.25
N MET A 2 2.42 -8.64 -27.73
CA MET A 2 1.38 -7.72 -27.25
C MET A 2 1.99 -6.94 -26.06
N ALA A 3 1.92 -5.61 -26.11
CA ALA A 3 2.33 -4.79 -24.97
C ALA A 3 1.50 -5.24 -23.76
N ALA A 4 2.17 -5.54 -22.63
CA ALA A 4 1.47 -5.90 -21.40
C ALA A 4 0.54 -4.73 -21.03
N GLU A 5 -0.75 -5.02 -20.92
CA GLU A 5 -1.77 -4.01 -20.66
C GLU A 5 -1.53 -3.40 -19.28
N SER A 6 -1.40 -2.07 -19.22
CA SER A 6 -1.17 -1.35 -17.98
C SER A 6 -2.40 -1.45 -17.08
N LEU A 7 -2.21 -1.89 -15.83
CA LEU A 7 -3.26 -1.92 -14.82
C LEU A 7 -3.50 -0.53 -14.23
N LEU A 8 -2.42 0.20 -13.94
CA LEU A 8 -2.44 1.54 -13.37
C LEU A 8 -1.49 2.44 -14.17
N GLU A 9 -1.97 3.61 -14.55
CA GLU A 9 -1.16 4.68 -15.15
C GLU A 9 -1.34 5.94 -14.32
N VAL A 10 -0.21 6.55 -13.96
CA VAL A 10 -0.14 7.80 -13.21
C VAL A 10 0.68 8.78 -14.03
N ARG A 11 0.18 10.01 -14.23
CA ARG A 11 0.84 11.03 -15.04
C ARG A 11 0.82 12.37 -14.31
N ASP A 12 2.01 12.94 -14.13
CA ASP A 12 2.27 14.28 -13.57
C ASP A 12 1.46 14.59 -12.29
N LEU A 13 1.39 13.61 -11.38
CA LEU A 13 0.56 13.71 -10.18
C LEU A 13 1.19 14.68 -9.19
N ARG A 14 0.41 15.67 -8.69
CA ARG A 14 0.89 16.72 -7.80
C ARG A 14 0.00 16.89 -6.59
N LYS A 15 0.62 17.20 -5.45
CA LYS A 15 -0.07 17.55 -4.20
C LYS A 15 0.75 18.46 -3.33
N SER A 16 0.14 19.57 -2.91
CA SER A 16 0.70 20.49 -1.94
C SER A 16 -0.27 20.71 -0.77
N PHE A 17 0.26 20.96 0.39
CA PHE A 17 -0.52 21.26 1.59
C PHE A 17 -0.16 22.66 2.10
N PRO A 18 -1.12 23.45 2.59
CA PRO A 18 -0.85 24.71 3.23
C PRO A 18 -0.06 24.50 4.54
N VAL A 19 1.03 25.22 4.71
CA VAL A 19 1.81 25.22 5.96
C VAL A 19 1.40 26.43 6.77
N SER A 20 0.86 26.22 7.98
CA SER A 20 0.53 27.30 8.91
C SER A 20 1.84 27.89 9.46
N THR A 21 2.24 29.02 8.94
CA THR A 21 3.33 29.83 9.50
C THR A 21 2.70 30.80 10.50
N GLY A 22 2.60 30.42 11.78
CA GLY A 22 2.26 31.27 12.93
C GLY A 22 1.19 32.37 12.73
N ALA A 23 0.51 32.79 13.78
CA ALA A 23 -0.65 33.68 13.77
C ALA A 23 -0.43 35.12 13.21
N PHE A 24 0.75 35.46 12.66
CA PHE A 24 1.10 36.83 12.28
C PHE A 24 1.66 37.02 10.87
N THR A 25 1.71 36.00 10.01
CA THR A 25 2.18 36.17 8.64
C THR A 25 1.14 35.70 7.63
N ASN A 26 0.64 36.65 6.81
CA ASN A 26 -0.32 36.43 5.71
C ASN A 26 0.27 35.70 4.48
N SER A 27 1.41 35.01 4.60
CA SER A 27 1.98 34.23 3.51
C SER A 27 1.63 32.77 3.65
N SER A 28 0.68 32.31 2.85
CA SER A 28 0.36 30.89 2.69
C SER A 28 1.54 30.17 2.00
N ARG A 29 2.52 29.69 2.77
CA ARG A 29 3.52 28.77 2.25
C ARG A 29 2.86 27.42 2.01
N HIS A 30 3.15 26.80 0.87
CA HIS A 30 2.71 25.44 0.57
C HIS A 30 3.92 24.52 0.62
N ALA A 31 3.75 23.37 1.29
CA ALA A 31 4.71 22.28 1.24
C ALA A 31 4.24 21.28 0.17
N THR A 32 5.05 21.12 -0.87
CA THR A 32 4.77 20.16 -1.93
C THR A 32 5.13 18.75 -1.44
N ALA A 33 4.14 17.89 -1.30
CA ALA A 33 4.32 16.51 -0.85
C ALA A 33 4.53 15.54 -2.03
N VAL A 34 3.91 15.82 -3.20
CA VAL A 34 4.10 15.07 -4.44
C VAL A 34 4.23 16.07 -5.57
N ASP A 35 5.27 15.96 -6.40
CA ASP A 35 5.64 16.92 -7.41
C ASP A 35 5.96 16.26 -8.75
N GLY A 36 4.91 16.03 -9.56
CA GLY A 36 5.03 15.54 -10.92
C GLY A 36 5.38 14.04 -11.02
N VAL A 37 4.85 13.21 -10.10
CA VAL A 37 5.10 11.77 -10.12
C VAL A 37 4.36 11.13 -11.28
N SER A 38 5.09 10.34 -12.08
CA SER A 38 4.56 9.58 -13.22
C SER A 38 5.14 8.17 -13.21
N PHE A 39 4.30 7.15 -13.38
CA PHE A 39 4.69 5.75 -13.53
C PHE A 39 3.54 4.92 -14.10
N SER A 40 3.85 3.72 -14.55
CA SER A 40 2.85 2.71 -14.91
C SER A 40 3.11 1.41 -14.15
N LEU A 41 2.07 0.61 -14.00
CA LEU A 41 2.14 -0.68 -13.30
C LEU A 41 1.37 -1.71 -14.13
N VAL A 42 2.01 -2.83 -14.45
CA VAL A 42 1.37 -3.93 -15.17
C VAL A 42 0.73 -4.92 -14.19
N ARG A 43 -0.24 -5.70 -14.66
CA ARG A 43 -0.93 -6.70 -13.84
C ARG A 43 0.05 -7.75 -13.31
N GLY A 44 -0.03 -8.05 -12.01
CA GLY A 44 0.82 -9.03 -11.33
C GLY A 44 2.21 -8.53 -10.97
N GLU A 45 2.54 -7.28 -11.31
CA GLU A 45 3.82 -6.65 -10.95
C GLU A 45 3.83 -6.21 -9.48
N THR A 46 5.01 -6.26 -8.86
CA THR A 46 5.28 -5.58 -7.60
C THR A 46 6.24 -4.41 -7.83
N LEU A 47 5.73 -3.18 -7.60
CA LEU A 47 6.52 -1.95 -7.60
C LEU A 47 6.87 -1.59 -6.16
N GLY A 48 8.15 -1.44 -5.87
CA GLY A 48 8.64 -0.89 -4.61
C GLY A 48 8.79 0.63 -4.69
N ILE A 49 8.30 1.36 -3.69
CA ILE A 49 8.53 2.80 -3.55
C ILE A 49 9.30 3.03 -2.27
N VAL A 50 10.53 3.55 -2.39
CA VAL A 50 11.42 3.79 -1.25
C VAL A 50 11.84 5.25 -1.14
N GLY A 51 12.21 5.66 0.07
CA GLY A 51 12.70 7.01 0.37
C GLY A 51 12.57 7.32 1.84
N GLU A 52 13.18 8.39 2.31
CA GLU A 52 13.14 8.83 3.71
C GLU A 52 11.72 9.13 4.20
N SER A 53 11.55 9.13 5.53
CA SER A 53 10.28 9.54 6.15
C SER A 53 9.93 10.98 5.74
N GLY A 54 8.67 11.22 5.39
CA GLY A 54 8.21 12.54 4.97
C GLY A 54 8.48 12.91 3.51
N CYS A 55 9.12 12.08 2.68
CA CYS A 55 9.38 12.41 1.26
C CYS A 55 8.13 12.36 0.35
N GLY A 56 6.95 11.96 0.86
CA GLY A 56 5.68 11.98 0.10
C GLY A 56 5.05 10.63 -0.20
N LYS A 57 5.66 9.49 0.15
CA LYS A 57 5.19 8.12 -0.18
C LYS A 57 3.75 7.84 0.29
N THR A 58 3.45 8.08 1.55
CA THR A 58 2.10 7.88 2.11
C THR A 58 1.08 8.83 1.47
N THR A 59 1.48 10.06 1.13
CA THR A 59 0.62 10.98 0.39
C THR A 59 0.30 10.43 -0.98
N LEU A 60 1.31 9.95 -1.73
CA LEU A 60 1.13 9.29 -3.01
C LEU A 60 0.17 8.09 -2.89
N ALA A 61 0.38 7.18 -1.92
CA ALA A 61 -0.51 6.05 -1.67
C ALA A 61 -1.97 6.48 -1.47
N ARG A 62 -2.19 7.51 -0.65
CA ARG A 62 -3.53 8.03 -0.37
C ARG A 62 -4.18 8.70 -1.58
N MET A 63 -3.39 9.34 -2.44
CA MET A 63 -3.87 9.91 -3.70
C MET A 63 -4.29 8.81 -4.68
N LEU A 64 -3.49 7.74 -4.81
CA LEU A 64 -3.82 6.59 -5.65
C LEU A 64 -5.16 5.94 -5.27
N LEU A 65 -5.50 5.93 -3.98
CA LEU A 65 -6.78 5.43 -3.46
C LEU A 65 -7.88 6.51 -3.38
N ARG A 66 -7.58 7.74 -3.79
CA ARG A 66 -8.49 8.91 -3.62
C ARG A 66 -8.99 9.05 -2.18
N LEU A 67 -8.13 8.80 -1.22
CA LEU A 67 -8.33 9.23 0.18
C LEU A 67 -7.93 10.69 0.33
N ILE A 68 -7.07 11.19 -0.55
CA ILE A 68 -6.69 12.58 -0.73
C ILE A 68 -6.83 12.90 -2.22
N GLU A 69 -7.51 13.99 -2.57
CA GLU A 69 -7.59 14.44 -3.97
C GLU A 69 -6.27 15.10 -4.39
N PRO A 70 -5.70 14.75 -5.56
CA PRO A 70 -4.56 15.46 -6.11
C PRO A 70 -4.93 16.89 -6.51
N ASP A 71 -3.93 17.77 -6.58
CA ASP A 71 -4.12 19.14 -7.09
C ASP A 71 -4.12 19.16 -8.61
N SER A 72 -3.33 18.26 -9.24
CA SER A 72 -3.28 18.05 -10.70
C SER A 72 -2.71 16.68 -11.04
N GLY A 73 -2.79 16.31 -12.33
CA GLY A 73 -2.32 15.05 -12.87
C GLY A 73 -3.46 14.13 -13.25
N GLU A 74 -3.09 12.93 -13.71
CA GLU A 74 -4.05 11.90 -14.15
C GLU A 74 -3.74 10.58 -13.46
N ILE A 75 -4.80 9.84 -13.13
CA ILE A 75 -4.73 8.43 -12.70
C ILE A 75 -5.72 7.65 -13.56
N ARG A 76 -5.23 6.64 -14.27
CA ARG A 76 -6.06 5.68 -15.01
C ARG A 76 -5.89 4.28 -14.45
N PHE A 77 -7.01 3.63 -14.18
CA PHE A 77 -7.03 2.24 -13.73
C PHE A 77 -7.74 1.39 -14.79
N GLN A 78 -7.00 0.49 -15.44
CA GLN A 78 -7.46 -0.26 -16.63
C GLN A 78 -8.04 0.64 -17.73
N GLY A 79 -7.38 1.77 -17.98
CA GLY A 79 -7.83 2.77 -18.95
C GLY A 79 -8.98 3.67 -18.48
N GLU A 80 -9.67 3.31 -17.40
CA GLU A 80 -10.75 4.14 -16.82
C GLU A 80 -10.17 5.33 -16.04
N ASP A 81 -10.77 6.51 -16.21
CA ASP A 81 -10.39 7.71 -15.46
C ASP A 81 -10.81 7.57 -14.00
N TRP A 82 -9.80 7.35 -13.13
CA TRP A 82 -9.98 7.15 -11.71
C TRP A 82 -10.39 8.44 -10.98
N LEU A 83 -9.89 9.60 -11.42
CA LEU A 83 -10.09 10.87 -10.69
C LEU A 83 -11.50 11.44 -10.91
N HIS A 84 -12.11 11.20 -12.06
CA HIS A 84 -13.44 11.71 -12.39
C HIS A 84 -14.58 10.75 -11.98
N ALA A 85 -14.29 9.53 -11.59
CA ALA A 85 -15.30 8.60 -11.09
C ALA A 85 -16.04 9.18 -9.86
N ARG A 86 -17.37 9.00 -9.78
CA ARG A 86 -18.22 9.47 -8.66
C ARG A 86 -19.24 8.39 -8.30
N GLY A 87 -19.84 8.51 -7.11
CA GLY A 87 -20.94 7.65 -6.68
C GLY A 87 -20.64 6.16 -6.76
N GLU A 88 -21.49 5.41 -7.45
CA GLU A 88 -21.35 3.95 -7.59
C GLU A 88 -20.10 3.54 -8.40
N ALA A 89 -19.73 4.30 -9.42
CA ALA A 89 -18.52 4.03 -10.20
C ALA A 89 -17.27 4.10 -9.30
N LEU A 90 -17.14 5.13 -8.46
CA LEU A 90 -16.06 5.24 -7.49
C LEU A 90 -16.09 4.10 -6.46
N ARG A 91 -17.26 3.72 -5.98
CA ARG A 91 -17.43 2.60 -5.05
C ARG A 91 -16.98 1.28 -5.70
N HIS A 92 -17.34 1.05 -6.97
CA HIS A 92 -16.93 -0.13 -7.72
C HIS A 92 -15.41 -0.18 -7.90
N LEU A 93 -14.80 0.94 -8.27
CA LEU A 93 -13.36 1.04 -8.44
C LEU A 93 -12.61 0.82 -7.10
N ARG A 94 -13.08 1.39 -5.99
CA ARG A 94 -12.50 1.18 -4.64
C ARG A 94 -12.50 -0.27 -4.18
N ARG A 95 -13.44 -1.09 -4.65
CA ARG A 95 -13.44 -2.53 -4.41
C ARG A 95 -12.19 -3.20 -4.99
N ARG A 96 -11.70 -2.69 -6.14
CA ARG A 96 -10.61 -3.27 -6.92
C ARG A 96 -9.23 -2.83 -6.46
N MET A 97 -9.17 -1.74 -5.68
CA MET A 97 -7.93 -1.23 -5.09
C MET A 97 -8.07 -1.14 -3.58
N GLN A 98 -7.17 -1.76 -2.84
CA GLN A 98 -7.22 -1.83 -1.38
C GLN A 98 -5.89 -1.44 -0.76
N MET A 99 -5.90 -1.12 0.54
CA MET A 99 -4.71 -0.69 1.27
C MET A 99 -4.48 -1.54 2.51
N VAL A 100 -3.21 -1.90 2.70
CA VAL A 100 -2.67 -2.35 3.99
C VAL A 100 -2.01 -1.14 4.64
N PHE A 101 -2.51 -0.73 5.79
CA PHE A 101 -2.05 0.49 6.48
C PHE A 101 -0.81 0.22 7.33
N GLN A 102 -0.02 1.27 7.54
CA GLN A 102 1.20 1.27 8.34
C GLN A 102 0.96 0.89 9.81
N ASP A 103 -0.10 1.41 10.42
CA ASP A 103 -0.45 1.14 11.82
C ASP A 103 -1.63 0.16 11.90
N PRO A 104 -1.36 -1.12 12.24
CA PRO A 104 -2.42 -2.11 12.38
C PRO A 104 -3.33 -1.82 13.58
N VAL A 105 -2.86 -1.08 14.59
CA VAL A 105 -3.67 -0.76 15.77
C VAL A 105 -4.69 0.32 15.43
N ALA A 106 -4.25 1.42 14.82
CA ALA A 106 -5.14 2.51 14.42
C ALA A 106 -6.11 2.11 13.30
N SER A 107 -5.76 1.10 12.49
CA SER A 107 -6.58 0.66 11.36
C SER A 107 -7.73 -0.29 11.72
N LEU A 108 -7.71 -0.91 12.90
CA LEU A 108 -8.71 -1.89 13.34
C LEU A 108 -9.58 -1.27 14.46
N ASN A 109 -10.90 -1.31 14.30
CA ASN A 109 -11.81 -0.83 15.35
C ASN A 109 -11.72 -1.77 16.58
N PRO A 110 -11.22 -1.30 17.75
CA PRO A 110 -10.99 -2.15 18.92
C PRO A 110 -12.28 -2.66 19.58
N ARG A 111 -13.44 -2.11 19.20
CA ARG A 111 -14.75 -2.47 19.74
C ARG A 111 -15.48 -3.52 18.89
N MET A 112 -14.89 -3.94 17.78
CA MET A 112 -15.49 -4.92 16.87
C MET A 112 -14.73 -6.24 16.93
N HIS A 113 -15.46 -7.35 16.83
CA HIS A 113 -14.83 -8.67 16.65
C HIS A 113 -14.08 -8.72 15.30
N VAL A 114 -12.96 -9.45 15.28
CA VAL A 114 -12.11 -9.60 14.10
C VAL A 114 -12.88 -10.12 12.88
N GLY A 115 -13.77 -11.09 13.07
CA GLY A 115 -14.62 -11.59 11.98
C GLY A 115 -15.52 -10.51 11.36
N THR A 116 -15.99 -9.56 12.16
CA THR A 116 -16.78 -8.41 11.66
C THR A 116 -15.89 -7.42 10.92
N ILE A 117 -14.69 -7.12 11.45
CA ILE A 117 -13.72 -6.23 10.80
C ILE A 117 -13.31 -6.76 9.43
N VAL A 118 -12.96 -8.05 9.33
CA VAL A 118 -12.55 -8.66 8.06
C VAL A 118 -13.71 -8.75 7.09
N ALA A 119 -14.94 -9.00 7.57
CA ALA A 119 -16.15 -9.08 6.73
C ALA A 119 -16.74 -7.70 6.35
N GLU A 120 -16.32 -6.59 6.96
CA GLU A 120 -16.87 -5.25 6.74
C GLU A 120 -16.84 -4.83 5.26
N PRO A 121 -15.73 -5.01 4.50
CA PRO A 121 -15.72 -4.69 3.08
C PRO A 121 -16.77 -5.46 2.28
N LEU A 122 -17.04 -6.73 2.64
CA LEU A 122 -18.11 -7.51 2.01
C LEU A 122 -19.50 -6.92 2.30
N ALA A 123 -19.72 -6.43 3.54
CA ALA A 123 -20.99 -5.81 3.90
C ALA A 123 -21.25 -4.53 3.08
N ILE A 124 -20.18 -3.78 2.78
CA ILE A 124 -20.22 -2.54 2.00
C ILE A 124 -20.40 -2.83 0.51
N HIS A 125 -19.61 -3.73 -0.06
CA HIS A 125 -19.51 -3.92 -1.51
C HIS A 125 -20.38 -5.06 -2.05
N GLU A 126 -20.79 -6.01 -1.20
CA GLU A 126 -21.65 -7.15 -1.53
C GLU A 126 -22.84 -7.24 -0.55
N PRO A 127 -23.71 -6.21 -0.49
CA PRO A 127 -24.78 -6.12 0.53
C PRO A 127 -25.78 -7.28 0.45
N LYS A 128 -25.93 -7.91 -0.71
CA LYS A 128 -26.80 -9.07 -0.91
C LYS A 128 -26.24 -10.38 -0.32
N LEU A 129 -24.94 -10.39 0.02
CA LEU A 129 -24.32 -11.59 0.63
C LEU A 129 -24.86 -11.79 2.05
N SER A 130 -25.28 -13.03 2.38
CA SER A 130 -25.81 -13.34 3.70
C SER A 130 -24.74 -13.17 4.80
N ARG A 131 -25.18 -12.95 6.04
CA ARG A 131 -24.26 -12.83 7.17
C ARG A 131 -23.44 -14.12 7.38
N ALA A 132 -24.04 -15.27 7.13
CA ALA A 132 -23.35 -16.56 7.21
C ALA A 132 -22.24 -16.67 6.18
N ASN A 133 -22.51 -16.37 4.92
CA ASN A 133 -21.52 -16.42 3.85
C ASN A 133 -20.39 -15.38 4.04
N ARG A 134 -20.71 -14.17 4.55
CA ARG A 134 -19.69 -13.18 4.92
C ARG A 134 -18.75 -13.72 6.01
N ARG A 135 -19.31 -14.38 7.03
CA ARG A 135 -18.54 -15.00 8.12
C ARG A 135 -17.65 -16.13 7.61
N GLU A 136 -18.17 -16.99 6.74
CA GLU A 136 -17.42 -18.07 6.10
C GLU A 136 -16.25 -17.54 5.26
N ARG A 137 -16.49 -16.54 4.42
CA ARG A 137 -15.41 -15.91 3.64
C ARG A 137 -14.36 -15.24 4.54
N ALA A 138 -14.78 -14.61 5.64
CA ALA A 138 -13.86 -14.04 6.61
C ALA A 138 -13.00 -15.13 7.28
N ALA A 139 -13.58 -16.27 7.63
CA ALA A 139 -12.86 -17.43 8.19
C ALA A 139 -11.78 -17.94 7.22
N GLY A 140 -12.16 -18.19 5.96
CA GLY A 140 -11.20 -18.64 4.94
C GLY A 140 -10.08 -17.62 4.67
N MET A 141 -10.39 -16.33 4.73
CA MET A 141 -9.35 -15.31 4.54
C MET A 141 -8.41 -15.20 5.76
N LEU A 142 -8.93 -15.38 6.99
CA LEU A 142 -8.11 -15.44 8.20
C LEU A 142 -7.19 -16.67 8.16
N GLU A 143 -7.69 -17.82 7.73
CA GLU A 143 -6.88 -19.01 7.53
C GLU A 143 -5.77 -18.79 6.48
N ALA A 144 -6.08 -18.12 5.37
CA ALA A 144 -5.10 -17.79 4.35
C ALA A 144 -3.95 -16.90 4.87
N VAL A 145 -4.20 -16.08 5.90
CA VAL A 145 -3.14 -15.28 6.56
C VAL A 145 -2.54 -15.99 7.78
N GLY A 146 -2.86 -17.27 8.01
CA GLY A 146 -2.32 -18.10 9.10
C GLY A 146 -2.93 -17.82 10.47
N LEU A 147 -4.21 -17.44 10.50
CA LEU A 147 -4.99 -17.26 11.74
C LEU A 147 -6.17 -18.23 11.75
N GLY A 148 -6.33 -18.97 12.85
CA GLY A 148 -7.37 -19.98 12.98
C GLY A 148 -8.80 -19.40 13.08
N PRO A 149 -9.83 -20.22 12.90
CA PRO A 149 -11.24 -19.80 12.90
C PRO A 149 -11.72 -19.24 14.25
N GLU A 150 -11.06 -19.58 15.36
CA GLU A 150 -11.32 -19.03 16.69
C GLU A 150 -11.07 -17.50 16.74
N THR A 151 -10.26 -17.00 15.85
CA THR A 151 -9.96 -15.57 15.68
C THR A 151 -11.21 -14.72 15.41
N LEU A 152 -12.21 -15.28 14.74
CA LEU A 152 -13.44 -14.57 14.34
C LEU A 152 -14.19 -13.90 15.50
N SER A 153 -14.17 -14.51 16.69
CA SER A 153 -14.92 -14.05 17.86
C SER A 153 -14.10 -13.21 18.85
N ARG A 154 -12.82 -13.02 18.57
CA ARG A 154 -11.90 -12.27 19.43
C ARG A 154 -11.82 -10.80 19.01
N TYR A 155 -11.33 -9.96 19.90
CA TYR A 155 -11.13 -8.53 19.66
C TYR A 155 -9.68 -8.23 19.25
N PRO A 156 -9.41 -7.14 18.51
CA PRO A 156 -8.05 -6.78 18.06
C PRO A 156 -7.02 -6.66 19.18
N HIS A 157 -7.43 -6.18 20.37
CA HIS A 157 -6.51 -6.00 21.50
C HIS A 157 -5.97 -7.32 22.09
N GLU A 158 -6.58 -8.46 21.77
CA GLU A 158 -6.15 -9.79 22.21
C GLU A 158 -5.03 -10.39 21.34
N PHE A 159 -4.56 -9.66 20.33
CA PHE A 159 -3.58 -10.14 19.35
C PHE A 159 -2.27 -9.36 19.43
N SER A 160 -1.16 -10.03 19.09
CA SER A 160 0.15 -9.38 18.90
C SER A 160 0.15 -8.41 17.70
N GLY A 161 1.15 -7.55 17.61
CA GLY A 161 1.32 -6.62 16.48
C GLY A 161 1.31 -7.31 15.12
N GLY A 162 2.07 -8.40 14.98
CA GLY A 162 2.11 -9.18 13.75
C GLY A 162 0.79 -9.88 13.42
N GLN A 163 0.06 -10.37 14.42
CA GLN A 163 -1.27 -10.93 14.21
C GLN A 163 -2.29 -9.87 13.79
N ARG A 164 -2.23 -8.67 14.38
CA ARG A 164 -3.08 -7.53 13.93
C ARG A 164 -2.76 -7.12 12.49
N GLN A 165 -1.48 -7.15 12.10
CA GLN A 165 -1.09 -6.90 10.71
C GLN A 165 -1.67 -7.95 9.76
N ARG A 166 -1.65 -9.24 10.13
CA ARG A 166 -2.31 -10.31 9.36
C ARG A 166 -3.82 -10.08 9.23
N ILE A 167 -4.50 -9.61 10.28
CA ILE A 167 -5.92 -9.23 10.23
C ILE A 167 -6.13 -8.06 9.26
N GLY A 168 -5.27 -7.05 9.27
CA GLY A 168 -5.31 -5.93 8.33
C GLY A 168 -5.13 -6.38 6.87
N ILE A 169 -4.20 -7.31 6.62
CA ILE A 169 -4.00 -7.94 5.30
C ILE A 169 -5.25 -8.72 4.88
N ALA A 170 -5.82 -9.55 5.78
CA ALA A 170 -7.04 -10.30 5.50
C ALA A 170 -8.21 -9.38 5.11
N ARG A 171 -8.39 -8.26 5.84
CA ARG A 171 -9.41 -7.26 5.53
C ARG A 171 -9.20 -6.64 4.14
N ALA A 172 -7.97 -6.30 3.79
CA ALA A 172 -7.66 -5.73 2.48
C ALA A 172 -7.91 -6.72 1.33
N LEU A 173 -7.65 -8.00 1.56
CA LEU A 173 -7.75 -9.03 0.51
C LEU A 173 -9.12 -9.71 0.37
N ILE A 174 -10.05 -9.51 1.32
CA ILE A 174 -11.35 -10.21 1.35
C ILE A 174 -12.20 -9.97 0.09
N LEU A 175 -12.03 -8.81 -0.56
CA LEU A 175 -12.70 -8.45 -1.81
C LEU A 175 -12.00 -8.98 -3.06
N ARG A 176 -10.85 -9.64 -2.91
CA ARG A 176 -9.96 -10.06 -4.02
C ARG A 176 -9.62 -8.88 -4.94
N PRO A 177 -8.99 -7.84 -4.42
CA PRO A 177 -8.64 -6.66 -5.21
C PRO A 177 -7.62 -7.01 -6.30
N GLU A 178 -7.55 -6.18 -7.34
CA GLU A 178 -6.58 -6.31 -8.42
C GLU A 178 -5.27 -5.59 -8.09
N LEU A 179 -5.35 -4.53 -7.25
CA LEU A 179 -4.22 -3.77 -6.76
C LEU A 179 -4.29 -3.63 -5.23
N VAL A 180 -3.17 -3.92 -4.58
CA VAL A 180 -2.97 -3.65 -3.16
C VAL A 180 -1.83 -2.65 -2.99
N ILE A 181 -2.04 -1.64 -2.17
CA ILE A 181 -1.00 -0.71 -1.74
C ILE A 181 -0.67 -1.04 -0.29
N ALA A 182 0.54 -1.52 -0.03
CA ALA A 182 1.04 -1.80 1.32
C ALA A 182 1.95 -0.64 1.75
N ASP A 183 1.43 0.23 2.62
CA ASP A 183 2.16 1.38 3.13
C ASP A 183 2.86 1.01 4.44
N GLU A 184 4.17 0.85 4.37
CA GLU A 184 5.05 0.47 5.47
C GLU A 184 4.53 -0.73 6.32
N PRO A 185 4.19 -1.87 5.70
CA PRO A 185 3.44 -2.95 6.35
C PRO A 185 4.20 -3.65 7.49
N VAL A 186 5.48 -3.36 7.67
CA VAL A 186 6.35 -4.00 8.69
C VAL A 186 7.08 -3.01 9.60
N SER A 187 6.90 -1.70 9.42
CA SER A 187 7.68 -0.66 10.12
C SER A 187 7.47 -0.63 11.63
N ALA A 188 6.30 -1.06 12.12
CA ALA A 188 5.95 -1.11 13.55
C ALA A 188 6.19 -2.48 14.20
N LEU A 189 6.85 -3.41 13.49
CA LEU A 189 7.09 -4.78 13.93
C LEU A 189 8.58 -5.03 14.17
N ASP A 190 8.89 -5.98 15.03
CA ASP A 190 10.27 -6.47 15.13
C ASP A 190 10.70 -7.20 13.84
N VAL A 191 12.02 -7.34 13.66
CA VAL A 191 12.62 -7.84 12.41
C VAL A 191 12.11 -9.23 12.04
N SER A 192 11.98 -10.13 13.02
CA SER A 192 11.58 -11.52 12.78
C SER A 192 10.11 -11.63 12.36
N VAL A 193 9.23 -10.89 13.00
CA VAL A 193 7.81 -10.81 12.65
C VAL A 193 7.63 -10.07 11.33
N GLY A 194 8.39 -9.02 11.09
CA GLY A 194 8.42 -8.31 9.82
C GLY A 194 8.74 -9.22 8.63
N ALA A 195 9.77 -10.07 8.77
CA ALA A 195 10.12 -11.06 7.75
C ALA A 195 8.95 -12.02 7.43
N GLN A 196 8.27 -12.53 8.46
CA GLN A 196 7.10 -13.40 8.28
C GLN A 196 5.92 -12.70 7.56
N ILE A 197 5.74 -11.39 7.78
CA ILE A 197 4.70 -10.62 7.06
C ILE A 197 5.10 -10.42 5.59
N LEU A 198 6.38 -10.20 5.29
CA LEU A 198 6.86 -10.10 3.91
C LEU A 198 6.73 -11.43 3.15
N GLU A 199 7.09 -12.55 3.78
CA GLU A 199 6.88 -13.89 3.22
C GLU A 199 5.39 -14.16 2.97
N LEU A 200 4.51 -13.79 3.90
CA LEU A 200 3.06 -13.89 3.73
C LEU A 200 2.60 -13.07 2.52
N LEU A 201 3.04 -11.82 2.38
CA LEU A 201 2.68 -10.97 1.24
C LEU A 201 3.20 -11.54 -0.08
N ALA A 202 4.44 -12.08 -0.12
CA ALA A 202 5.01 -12.73 -1.30
C ALA A 202 4.17 -13.94 -1.74
N ARG A 203 3.82 -14.81 -0.78
CA ARG A 203 2.97 -15.98 -1.02
C ARG A 203 1.59 -15.58 -1.56
N LEU A 204 0.91 -14.64 -0.89
CA LEU A 204 -0.42 -14.18 -1.31
C LEU A 204 -0.38 -13.45 -2.67
N GLN A 205 0.69 -12.70 -2.95
CA GLN A 205 0.91 -12.05 -4.25
C GLN A 205 0.97 -13.10 -5.36
N SER A 206 1.73 -14.17 -5.15
CA SER A 206 1.86 -15.27 -6.13
C SER A 206 0.56 -16.06 -6.29
N GLU A 207 -0.05 -16.51 -5.18
CA GLU A 207 -1.26 -17.35 -5.18
C GLU A 207 -2.47 -16.62 -5.78
N LEU A 208 -2.64 -15.34 -5.48
CA LEU A 208 -3.78 -14.54 -5.91
C LEU A 208 -3.48 -13.69 -7.16
N ARG A 209 -2.25 -13.76 -7.70
CA ARG A 209 -1.76 -12.94 -8.81
C ARG A 209 -2.00 -11.45 -8.58
N LEU A 210 -1.74 -10.99 -7.36
CA LEU A 210 -1.96 -9.61 -6.97
C LEU A 210 -0.96 -8.68 -7.65
N THR A 211 -1.41 -7.51 -8.06
CA THR A 211 -0.53 -6.38 -8.34
C THR A 211 -0.29 -5.64 -7.03
N LEU A 212 0.95 -5.32 -6.72
CA LEU A 212 1.34 -4.75 -5.42
C LEU A 212 2.17 -3.48 -5.59
N ILE A 213 1.82 -2.44 -4.84
CA ILE A 213 2.73 -1.32 -4.55
C ILE A 213 3.18 -1.48 -3.11
N LEU A 214 4.47 -1.71 -2.90
CA LEU A 214 5.08 -1.83 -1.57
C LEU A 214 5.83 -0.56 -1.24
N ILE A 215 5.36 0.17 -0.24
CA ILE A 215 6.00 1.39 0.25
C ILE A 215 6.80 1.07 1.51
N SER A 216 8.06 1.48 1.55
CA SER A 216 8.92 1.36 2.73
C SER A 216 9.99 2.45 2.73
N HIS A 217 10.56 2.72 3.91
CA HIS A 217 11.81 3.49 4.03
C HIS A 217 13.05 2.59 3.94
N SER A 218 12.86 1.27 3.90
CA SER A 218 13.94 0.27 3.88
C SER A 218 14.07 -0.38 2.49
N LEU A 219 15.18 -0.10 1.80
CA LEU A 219 15.52 -0.72 0.51
C LEU A 219 15.57 -2.25 0.59
N PRO A 220 16.22 -2.90 1.61
CA PRO A 220 16.24 -4.35 1.74
C PRO A 220 14.84 -4.97 1.86
N VAL A 221 13.91 -4.30 2.55
CA VAL A 221 12.52 -4.77 2.68
C VAL A 221 11.83 -4.81 1.33
N VAL A 222 11.98 -3.75 0.55
CA VAL A 222 11.34 -3.65 -0.76
C VAL A 222 11.95 -4.64 -1.76
N ALA A 223 13.26 -4.79 -1.74
CA ALA A 223 13.98 -5.68 -2.65
C ALA A 223 13.63 -7.16 -2.51
N GLN A 224 13.04 -7.57 -1.37
CA GLN A 224 12.57 -8.96 -1.18
C GLN A 224 11.34 -9.30 -2.04
N LEU A 225 10.52 -8.31 -2.40
CA LEU A 225 9.27 -8.55 -3.13
C LEU A 225 9.20 -7.83 -4.47
N ALA A 226 9.85 -6.67 -4.59
CA ALA A 226 9.69 -5.80 -5.75
C ALA A 226 10.64 -6.20 -6.87
N ALA A 227 10.10 -6.40 -8.06
CA ALA A 227 10.90 -6.56 -9.28
C ALA A 227 11.45 -5.22 -9.77
N ARG A 228 10.72 -4.12 -9.53
CA ARG A 228 11.07 -2.75 -9.90
C ARG A 228 10.95 -1.84 -8.68
N ILE A 229 11.89 -0.90 -8.56
CA ILE A 229 11.96 0.04 -7.45
C ILE A 229 11.96 1.45 -8.00
N ALA A 230 11.12 2.32 -7.42
CA ALA A 230 11.14 3.76 -7.61
C ALA A 230 11.63 4.43 -6.31
N VAL A 231 12.67 5.24 -6.41
CA VAL A 231 13.25 5.97 -5.28
C VAL A 231 12.64 7.37 -5.24
N MET A 232 12.03 7.71 -4.12
CA MET A 232 11.33 8.99 -3.94
C MET A 232 12.10 9.91 -3.00
N GLN A 233 12.39 11.14 -3.47
CA GLN A 233 13.00 12.19 -2.69
C GLN A 233 12.23 13.49 -2.89
N THR A 234 11.86 14.16 -1.81
CA THR A 234 11.22 15.50 -1.83
C THR A 234 10.05 15.58 -2.82
N GLY A 235 9.16 14.58 -2.79
CA GLY A 235 7.97 14.54 -3.65
C GLY A 235 8.16 14.02 -5.07
N LYS A 236 9.37 13.69 -5.50
CA LYS A 236 9.70 13.23 -6.87
C LYS A 236 10.30 11.85 -6.90
N PHE A 237 10.06 11.11 -7.97
CA PHE A 237 10.89 9.95 -8.29
C PHE A 237 12.22 10.44 -8.89
N VAL A 238 13.31 10.13 -8.22
CA VAL A 238 14.67 10.53 -8.61
C VAL A 238 15.41 9.42 -9.34
N GLU A 239 15.03 8.18 -9.11
CA GLU A 239 15.55 7.01 -9.82
C GLU A 239 14.49 5.93 -9.88
N GLU A 240 14.40 5.21 -11.01
CA GLU A 240 13.54 4.07 -11.20
C GLU A 240 14.26 3.01 -12.04
N GLY A 241 14.18 1.76 -11.61
CA GLY A 241 14.84 0.65 -12.31
C GLY A 241 14.47 -0.71 -11.73
N SER A 242 15.04 -1.78 -12.29
CA SER A 242 14.93 -3.10 -11.65
C SER A 242 15.56 -3.07 -10.26
N ALA A 243 15.06 -3.92 -9.34
CA ALA A 243 15.62 -4.00 -7.98
C ALA A 243 17.14 -4.23 -8.02
N ALA A 244 17.63 -5.08 -8.92
CA ALA A 244 19.06 -5.35 -9.09
C ALA A 244 19.85 -4.10 -9.53
N GLN A 245 19.31 -3.29 -10.44
CA GLN A 245 19.96 -2.04 -10.88
C GLN A 245 20.04 -1.03 -9.74
N VAL A 246 18.93 -0.76 -9.05
CA VAL A 246 18.86 0.22 -7.96
C VAL A 246 19.76 -0.16 -6.79
N LEU A 247 19.89 -1.47 -6.49
CA LEU A 247 20.73 -1.96 -5.39
C LEU A 247 22.21 -2.02 -5.73
N ASN A 248 22.56 -2.51 -6.94
CA ASN A 248 23.96 -2.83 -7.27
C ASN A 248 24.65 -1.74 -8.10
N ALA A 249 23.90 -0.90 -8.78
CA ALA A 249 24.43 0.15 -9.66
C ALA A 249 23.58 1.43 -9.62
N PRO A 250 23.32 2.00 -8.41
CA PRO A 250 22.51 3.21 -8.26
C PRO A 250 23.16 4.39 -9.00
N GLN A 251 22.36 5.13 -9.76
CA GLN A 251 22.82 6.24 -10.57
C GLN A 251 22.69 7.58 -9.84
N HIS A 252 21.59 7.76 -9.11
CA HIS A 252 21.33 9.02 -8.42
C HIS A 252 22.08 9.10 -7.08
N PRO A 253 22.73 10.24 -6.73
CA PRO A 253 23.50 10.36 -5.47
C PRO A 253 22.70 10.04 -4.22
N TYR A 254 21.42 10.40 -4.18
CA TYR A 254 20.55 10.06 -3.07
C TYR A 254 20.33 8.55 -2.94
N THR A 255 20.14 7.84 -4.05
CA THR A 255 20.02 6.38 -4.06
C THR A 255 21.30 5.71 -3.57
N GLN A 256 22.46 6.23 -4.02
CA GLN A 256 23.78 5.75 -3.55
C GLN A 256 23.91 5.90 -2.03
N ALA A 257 23.47 7.05 -1.48
CA ALA A 257 23.48 7.26 -0.04
C ALA A 257 22.54 6.30 0.70
N LEU A 258 21.32 6.04 0.15
CA LEU A 258 20.38 5.08 0.73
C LEU A 258 20.93 3.64 0.72
N VAL A 259 21.57 3.22 -0.36
CA VAL A 259 22.20 1.91 -0.48
C VAL A 259 23.37 1.77 0.50
N ALA A 260 24.21 2.81 0.60
CA ALA A 260 25.35 2.81 1.51
C ALA A 260 24.94 2.78 3.00
N ALA A 261 23.75 3.28 3.33
CA ALA A 261 23.20 3.26 4.69
C ALA A 261 22.63 1.89 5.09
N VAL A 262 22.53 0.93 4.17
CA VAL A 262 22.07 -0.44 4.47
C VAL A 262 23.19 -1.18 5.21
N PRO A 263 22.97 -1.70 6.44
CA PRO A 263 23.96 -2.48 7.15
C PRO A 263 24.37 -3.72 6.34
N GLN A 264 25.64 -3.84 5.99
CA GLN A 264 26.17 -5.08 5.41
C GLN A 264 26.30 -6.10 6.54
N ILE A 265 25.54 -7.19 6.48
CA ILE A 265 25.79 -8.34 7.37
C ILE A 265 27.08 -8.97 6.87
N PRO A 266 28.14 -9.01 7.71
CA PRO A 266 29.34 -9.73 7.32
C PRO A 266 28.99 -11.19 7.06
N ALA A 267 29.52 -11.73 5.95
CA ALA A 267 29.31 -13.09 5.51
C ALA A 267 29.89 -14.10 6.51
#